data_146bf2d52cfc314d072e4d71712f0c32
#
_entry.id   146bf2d52cfc314d072e4d71712f0c32
#
_cell.length_a   1.000
_cell.length_b   1.000
_cell.length_c   1.000
_cell.angle_alpha   90.00
_cell.angle_beta   90.00
_cell.angle_gamma   90.00
#
_symmetry.space_group_name_H-M   'P 1'
#
loop_
_entity.id
_entity.type
_entity.pdbx_description
1 polymer ?
#
loop_
_entity_poly.entity_id
_entity_poly.type
_entity_poly.pdbx_seq_one_letter_code
_entity_poly.pdbx_strand_id
1 'polypeptide(L)' 'MMNPDYIVEKLHRRWLTAIMNGLPEAEIRKYKIEYYKALDKKQKKK' A
#
# COMPACT_ATOMS: atom_id res chain seq x y z
N MET A 1 -8.31 -7.18 -15.84
CA MET A 1 -8.02 -7.78 -14.56
C MET A 1 -6.73 -7.23 -13.99
N MET A 2 -6.77 -6.83 -12.75
CA MET A 2 -5.61 -6.19 -12.17
C MET A 2 -4.61 -7.19 -11.62
N ASN A 3 -3.37 -6.91 -11.90
CA ASN A 3 -2.29 -7.72 -11.41
C ASN A 3 -2.02 -7.39 -9.95
N PRO A 4 -1.92 -8.39 -9.07
CA PRO A 4 -1.62 -8.10 -7.66
C PRO A 4 -0.33 -7.31 -7.48
N ASP A 5 0.66 -7.54 -8.34
CA ASP A 5 1.90 -6.80 -8.26
C ASP A 5 1.67 -5.32 -8.52
N TYR A 6 0.82 -5.04 -9.48
CA TYR A 6 0.52 -3.67 -9.83
C TYR A 6 -0.17 -2.95 -8.66
N ILE A 7 -1.11 -3.65 -8.03
CA ILE A 7 -1.84 -3.07 -6.91
C ILE A 7 -0.90 -2.77 -5.75
N VAL A 8 -0.02 -3.72 -5.43
CA VAL A 8 0.92 -3.54 -4.34
C VAL A 8 1.84 -2.35 -4.63
N GLU A 9 2.34 -2.28 -5.83
CA GLU A 9 3.23 -1.20 -6.22
C GLU A 9 2.54 0.15 -6.13
N LYS A 10 1.30 0.20 -6.57
CA LYS A 10 0.54 1.43 -6.53
C LYS A 10 0.33 1.91 -5.10
N LEU A 11 -0.03 1.00 -4.21
CA LEU A 11 -0.24 1.34 -2.82
C LEU A 11 1.06 1.77 -2.15
N HIS A 12 2.15 1.13 -2.53
CA HIS A 12 3.45 1.50 -1.99
C HIS A 12 3.78 2.94 -2.37
N ARG A 13 3.52 3.30 -3.60
CA ARG A 13 3.79 4.65 -4.06
C ARG A 13 2.94 5.66 -3.32
N ARG A 14 1.69 5.34 -3.10
CA ARG A 14 0.81 6.24 -2.37
C ARG A 14 1.31 6.44 -0.95
N TRP A 15 1.76 5.37 -0.33
CA TRP A 15 2.28 5.46 1.01
C TRP A 15 3.50 6.37 1.04
N LEU A 16 4.42 6.19 0.12
CA LEU A 16 5.60 7.03 0.06
C LEU A 16 5.24 8.49 -0.22
N THR A 17 4.30 8.70 -1.11
CA THR A 17 3.86 10.05 -1.42
C THR A 17 3.25 10.72 -0.20
N ALA A 18 2.50 9.97 0.58
CA ALA A 18 1.91 10.51 1.80
C ALA A 18 2.99 10.98 2.76
N ILE A 19 4.05 10.19 2.89
CA ILE A 19 5.15 10.56 3.77
C ILE A 19 5.84 11.80 3.25
N MET A 20 6.11 11.84 1.96
CA MET A 20 6.80 12.97 1.36
C MET A 20 6.00 14.25 1.43
N ASN A 21 4.69 14.14 1.38
CA ASN A 21 3.84 15.31 1.47
C ASN A 21 3.55 15.75 2.90
N GLY A 22 4.08 15.02 3.86
CA GLY A 22 3.88 15.40 5.25
C GLY A 22 2.47 15.21 5.74
N LEU A 23 1.77 14.20 5.25
CA LEU A 23 0.42 13.95 5.70
C LEU A 23 0.42 13.51 7.15
N PRO A 24 -0.70 13.69 7.84
CA PRO A 24 -0.79 13.28 9.24
C PRO A 24 -0.55 11.77 9.38
N GLU A 25 -0.10 11.42 10.55
CA GLU A 25 0.22 10.02 10.82
C GLU A 25 -0.98 9.11 10.59
N ALA A 26 -2.17 9.59 10.89
CA ALA A 26 -3.36 8.78 10.67
C ALA A 26 -3.52 8.39 9.21
N GLU A 27 -3.23 9.33 8.32
CA GLU A 27 -3.33 9.07 6.89
C GLU A 27 -2.23 8.12 6.43
N ILE A 28 -1.02 8.36 6.90
CA ILE A 28 0.11 7.52 6.54
C ILE A 28 -0.15 6.09 6.99
N ARG A 29 -0.70 5.93 8.16
CA ARG A 29 -1.00 4.60 8.70
C ARG A 29 -2.04 3.89 7.83
N LYS A 30 -3.02 4.62 7.33
CA LYS A 30 -4.02 4.05 6.46
C LYS A 30 -3.39 3.45 5.22
N TYR A 31 -2.53 4.20 4.57
CA TYR A 31 -1.87 3.71 3.37
C TYR A 31 -0.97 2.53 3.68
N LYS A 32 -0.31 2.59 4.81
CA LYS A 32 0.56 1.50 5.21
C LYS A 32 -0.23 0.20 5.42
N ILE A 33 -1.36 0.30 6.09
CA ILE A 33 -2.18 -0.87 6.35
C ILE A 33 -2.68 -1.48 5.05
N GLU A 34 -3.13 -0.63 4.13
CA GLU A 34 -3.62 -1.12 2.85
C GLU A 34 -2.52 -1.78 2.05
N TYR A 35 -1.32 -1.22 2.12
CA TYR A 35 -0.19 -1.79 1.43
C TYR A 35 0.10 -3.20 1.98
N TYR A 36 0.14 -3.33 3.30
CA TYR A 36 0.42 -4.62 3.89
C TYR A 36 -0.68 -5.64 3.61
N LYS A 37 -1.91 -5.19 3.58
CA LYS A 37 -3.01 -6.09 3.25
C LYS A 37 -2.88 -6.62 1.82
N ALA A 38 -2.53 -5.75 0.90
CA ALA A 38 -2.36 -6.15 -0.48
C ALA A 38 -1.17 -7.08 -0.62
N LEU A 39 -0.11 -6.80 0.12
CA LEU A 39 1.08 -7.62 0.09
C LEU A 39 0.77 -9.02 0.61
N ASP A 40 0.00 -9.10 1.68
CA ASP A 40 -0.39 -10.37 2.25
C ASP A 40 -1.22 -11.18 1.25
N LYS A 41 -2.13 -10.53 0.57
CA LYS A 41 -2.92 -11.18 -0.44
C LYS A 41 -2.07 -11.72 -1.56
N LYS A 42 -1.09 -10.96 -1.97
CA LYS A 42 -0.22 -11.37 -3.03
C LYS A 42 0.60 -12.58 -2.64
N GLN A 43 1.10 -12.61 -1.43
CA GLN A 43 1.93 -13.69 -0.96
C GLN A 43 1.16 -14.91 -0.53
N LYS A 44 -0.12 -14.74 -0.21
CA LYS A 44 -0.89 -15.81 0.23
C LYS A 44 -1.16 -16.75 -0.90
N LYS A 45 -0.51 -17.85 -0.96
CA LYS A 45 -0.76 -18.71 -1.98
C LYS A 45 -1.48 -19.85 -1.48
N LYS A 46 -2.10 -20.43 -1.79
CA LYS A 46 -2.71 -21.48 -1.24
C LYS A 46 -3.15 -22.09 -1.72
#